data_385c33ad079ccb4cd322544e65de41ea
#
_entry.id   385c33ad079ccb4cd322544e65de41ea
#
_cell.length_a   1.000
_cell.length_b   1.000
_cell.length_c   1.000
_cell.angle_alpha   90.00
_cell.angle_beta   90.00
_cell.angle_gamma   90.00
#
_symmetry.space_group_name_H-M   'P 1'
#
loop_
_entity.id
_entity.type
_entity.pdbx_description
1 polymer ?
#
loop_
_entity_poly.entity_id
_entity_poly.type
_entity_poly.pdbx_seq_one_letter_code
_entity_poly.pdbx_strand_id
1 'polypeptide(L)'
;MTSLTIEEFMTRAPHTIGFQQTLAAAHQVMGEHGIRHLPVLEAGKLVGILSQRDLHLIETLTDVNPGEIEVGEAMTPVPYTVSPRTPLRKVASQMAAHKYGSAVVLEKDQVVGVFTTVDALRALFAVLDRERAPARRR
;
A
#
# COMPACT_ATOMS: atom_id res chain seq x y z
N MET A 1 -16.37 21.26 -11.45
CA MET A 1 -15.01 20.72 -11.39
C MET A 1 -14.95 19.40 -10.65
N THR A 2 -14.35 18.41 -11.27
CA THR A 2 -14.32 17.08 -10.71
C THR A 2 -13.13 16.90 -9.78
N SER A 3 -13.39 16.38 -8.58
CA SER A 3 -12.30 16.06 -7.66
C SER A 3 -11.60 14.81 -8.11
N LEU A 4 -10.29 14.76 -7.89
CA LEU A 4 -9.51 13.55 -8.16
C LEU A 4 -9.77 12.54 -7.06
N THR A 5 -9.89 11.28 -7.46
CA THR A 5 -10.15 10.19 -6.53
C THR A 5 -8.95 9.26 -6.49
N ILE A 6 -8.92 8.45 -5.42
CA ILE A 6 -7.79 7.54 -5.21
C ILE A 6 -7.73 6.48 -6.30
N GLU A 7 -8.87 6.09 -6.86
CA GLU A 7 -8.89 5.04 -7.87
C GLU A 7 -8.15 5.45 -9.14
N GLU A 8 -7.99 6.75 -9.39
CA GLU A 8 -7.26 7.22 -10.57
C GLU A 8 -5.75 7.03 -10.42
N PHE A 9 -5.25 6.89 -9.20
CA PHE A 9 -3.81 6.86 -8.96
C PHE A 9 -3.32 5.63 -8.21
N MET A 10 -4.23 4.81 -7.69
CA MET A 10 -3.83 3.62 -6.94
C MET A 10 -3.18 2.58 -7.84
N THR A 11 -2.40 1.69 -7.25
CA THR A 11 -1.94 0.50 -7.93
C THR A 11 -3.05 -0.53 -7.85
N ARG A 12 -3.55 -0.98 -9.01
CA ARG A 12 -4.69 -1.89 -9.09
C ARG A 12 -4.24 -3.34 -8.96
N ALA A 13 -5.16 -4.17 -8.46
CA ALA A 13 -4.93 -5.61 -8.31
C ALA A 13 -3.58 -5.89 -7.67
N PRO A 14 -3.33 -5.37 -6.47
CA PRO A 14 -2.02 -5.51 -5.84
C PRO A 14 -1.76 -6.95 -5.43
N HIS A 15 -0.48 -7.30 -5.33
CA HIS A 15 -0.11 -8.58 -4.74
C HIS A 15 -0.47 -8.54 -3.27
N THR A 16 -1.00 -9.64 -2.77
CA THR A 16 -1.37 -9.81 -1.36
C THR A 16 -0.64 -11.02 -0.80
N ILE A 17 -0.72 -11.20 0.51
CA ILE A 17 -0.09 -12.37 1.12
C ILE A 17 -1.00 -12.88 2.23
N GLY A 18 -0.94 -14.20 2.46
CA GLY A 18 -1.76 -14.81 3.50
C GLY A 18 -1.16 -14.59 4.88
N PHE A 19 -2.04 -14.45 5.86
CA PHE A 19 -1.69 -14.24 7.26
C PHE A 19 -0.72 -15.30 7.80
N GLN A 20 -0.89 -16.55 7.35
CA GLN A 20 -0.08 -17.66 7.85
C GLN A 20 1.14 -17.96 7.01
N GLN A 21 1.37 -17.20 5.96
CA GLN A 21 2.57 -17.40 5.18
C GLN A 21 3.78 -16.84 5.91
N THR A 22 4.97 -17.27 5.53
CA THR A 22 6.19 -16.89 6.22
C THR A 22 6.73 -15.55 5.75
N LEU A 23 7.56 -14.93 6.60
CA LEU A 23 8.26 -13.71 6.21
C LEU A 23 9.21 -13.97 5.03
N ALA A 24 9.77 -15.17 4.94
CA ALA A 24 10.61 -15.51 3.80
C ALA A 24 9.82 -15.46 2.50
N ALA A 25 8.58 -15.97 2.52
CA ALA A 25 7.71 -15.89 1.35
C ALA A 25 7.38 -14.44 0.99
N ALA A 26 7.12 -13.61 2.00
CA ALA A 26 6.84 -12.20 1.79
C ALA A 26 8.04 -11.48 1.16
N HIS A 27 9.24 -11.77 1.67
CA HIS A 27 10.47 -11.20 1.14
C HIS A 27 10.63 -11.53 -0.33
N GLN A 28 10.35 -12.78 -0.69
CA GLN A 28 10.44 -13.23 -2.07
C GLN A 28 9.46 -12.48 -2.97
N VAL A 29 8.20 -12.35 -2.54
CA VAL A 29 7.18 -11.66 -3.32
C VAL A 29 7.57 -10.21 -3.54
N MET A 30 8.03 -9.53 -2.48
CA MET A 30 8.44 -8.13 -2.60
C MET A 30 9.61 -7.97 -3.56
N GLY A 31 10.58 -8.87 -3.47
CA GLY A 31 11.75 -8.81 -4.35
C GLY A 31 11.41 -9.08 -5.80
N GLU A 32 10.57 -10.08 -6.07
CA GLU A 32 10.21 -10.46 -7.43
C GLU A 32 9.41 -9.37 -8.13
N HIS A 33 8.60 -8.63 -7.40
CA HIS A 33 7.72 -7.64 -8.02
C HIS A 33 8.14 -6.20 -7.76
N GLY A 34 9.24 -6.00 -7.05
CA GLY A 34 9.75 -4.67 -6.79
C GLY A 34 8.79 -3.83 -5.97
N ILE A 35 8.08 -4.44 -5.03
CA ILE A 35 7.08 -3.78 -4.20
C ILE A 35 7.52 -3.79 -2.74
N ARG A 36 6.98 -2.87 -1.96
CA ARG A 36 7.38 -2.68 -0.56
C ARG A 36 6.23 -2.81 0.42
N HIS A 37 5.04 -3.13 -0.07
CA HIS A 37 3.86 -3.25 0.77
C HIS A 37 3.01 -4.40 0.28
N LEU A 38 2.52 -5.22 1.20
CA LEU A 38 1.64 -6.35 0.90
C LEU A 38 0.44 -6.29 1.83
N PRO A 39 -0.76 -6.10 1.30
CA PRO A 39 -1.95 -6.31 2.11
C PRO A 39 -1.99 -7.76 2.57
N VAL A 40 -2.32 -7.97 3.83
CA VAL A 40 -2.35 -9.29 4.44
C VAL A 40 -3.79 -9.76 4.58
N LEU A 41 -4.05 -10.96 4.10
CA LEU A 41 -5.39 -11.53 4.10
C LEU A 41 -5.47 -12.75 4.99
N GLU A 42 -6.61 -12.91 5.66
CA GLU A 42 -6.95 -14.13 6.39
C GLU A 42 -8.34 -14.52 5.95
N ALA A 43 -8.49 -15.74 5.40
CA ALA A 43 -9.75 -16.19 4.86
C ALA A 43 -10.34 -15.19 3.84
N GLY A 44 -9.46 -14.61 3.02
CA GLY A 44 -9.86 -13.68 1.98
C GLY A 44 -10.14 -12.26 2.45
N LYS A 45 -10.03 -11.99 3.75
CA LYS A 45 -10.33 -10.67 4.31
C LYS A 45 -9.07 -9.96 4.75
N LEU A 46 -9.04 -8.66 4.55
CA LEU A 46 -7.90 -7.83 4.94
C LEU A 46 -7.77 -7.78 6.45
N VAL A 47 -6.60 -8.16 6.98
CA VAL A 47 -6.33 -8.12 8.42
C VAL A 47 -5.13 -7.25 8.77
N GLY A 48 -4.32 -6.86 7.79
CA GLY A 48 -3.16 -6.04 8.09
C GLY A 48 -2.43 -5.63 6.84
N ILE A 49 -1.30 -4.98 7.04
CA ILE A 49 -0.38 -4.60 5.96
C ILE A 49 1.03 -4.93 6.40
N LEU A 50 1.80 -5.51 5.51
CA LEU A 50 3.20 -5.82 5.78
C LEU A 50 4.06 -4.95 4.89
N SER A 51 4.98 -4.19 5.48
CA SER A 51 5.89 -3.34 4.71
C SER A 51 7.28 -3.94 4.68
N GLN A 52 8.08 -3.49 3.71
CA GLN A 52 9.48 -3.88 3.65
C GLN A 52 10.22 -3.48 4.92
N ARG A 53 9.82 -2.35 5.52
CA ARG A 53 10.39 -1.92 6.79
C ARG A 53 10.13 -2.94 7.89
N ASP A 54 8.90 -3.49 7.93
CA ASP A 54 8.57 -4.52 8.92
C ASP A 54 9.47 -5.73 8.78
N LEU A 55 9.71 -6.14 7.52
CA LEU A 55 10.61 -7.26 7.25
C LEU A 55 12.03 -6.98 7.72
N HIS A 56 12.56 -5.81 7.38
CA HIS A 56 13.93 -5.48 7.75
C HIS A 56 14.10 -5.42 9.25
N LEU A 57 13.09 -4.90 9.96
CA LEU A 57 13.14 -4.80 11.41
C LEU A 57 13.29 -6.18 12.05
N ILE A 58 12.51 -7.14 11.58
CA ILE A 58 12.55 -8.50 12.10
C ILE A 58 13.85 -9.19 11.69
N GLU A 59 14.29 -8.98 10.45
CA GLU A 59 15.50 -9.64 9.94
C GLU A 59 16.78 -9.17 10.62
N THR A 60 16.74 -8.01 11.29
CA THR A 60 17.92 -7.53 12.03
C THR A 60 18.05 -8.16 13.41
N LEU A 61 17.03 -8.85 13.88
CA LEU A 61 17.08 -9.49 15.19
C LEU A 61 17.92 -10.77 15.11
N THR A 62 18.72 -11.00 16.14
CA THR A 62 19.51 -12.25 16.21
C THR A 62 18.58 -13.40 16.55
N ASP A 63 18.97 -14.58 16.05
CA ASP A 63 18.23 -15.83 16.33
C ASP A 63 16.83 -15.87 15.75
N VAL A 64 16.56 -15.02 14.74
CA VAL A 64 15.27 -15.01 14.06
C VAL A 64 15.43 -15.62 12.68
N ASN A 65 14.61 -16.62 12.38
CA ASN A 65 14.57 -17.26 11.07
C ASN A 65 13.30 -16.84 10.35
N PRO A 66 13.41 -16.02 9.27
CA PRO A 66 12.21 -15.57 8.54
C PRO A 66 11.35 -16.72 8.02
N GLY A 67 11.90 -17.91 7.83
CA GLY A 67 11.14 -19.08 7.40
C GLY A 67 10.26 -19.66 8.48
N GLU A 68 10.44 -19.22 9.73
CA GLU A 68 9.67 -19.72 10.86
C GLU A 68 8.74 -18.69 11.47
N ILE A 69 8.72 -17.46 10.92
CA ILE A 69 7.85 -16.41 11.43
C ILE A 69 6.74 -16.19 10.43
N GLU A 70 5.51 -16.15 10.93
CA GLU A 70 4.36 -15.90 10.08
C GLU A 70 4.16 -14.41 9.86
N VAL A 71 3.64 -14.07 8.69
CA VAL A 71 3.36 -12.69 8.31
C VAL A 71 2.50 -11.99 9.37
N GLY A 72 1.52 -12.71 9.92
CA GLY A 72 0.63 -12.16 10.93
C GLY A 72 1.34 -11.67 12.19
N GLU A 73 2.52 -12.21 12.48
CA GLU A 73 3.28 -11.79 13.66
C GLU A 73 4.03 -10.49 13.44
N ALA A 74 4.32 -10.15 12.19
CA ALA A 74 5.12 -8.97 11.87
C ALA A 74 4.33 -7.83 11.25
N MET A 75 3.13 -8.10 10.75
CA MET A 75 2.34 -7.10 10.06
C MET A 75 1.85 -5.99 10.99
N THR A 76 1.50 -4.85 10.40
CA THR A 76 0.77 -3.82 11.12
C THR A 76 -0.71 -4.15 11.02
N PRO A 77 -1.40 -4.37 12.15
CA PRO A 77 -2.83 -4.67 12.11
C PRO A 77 -3.64 -3.41 11.84
N VAL A 78 -4.88 -3.60 11.44
CA VAL A 78 -5.82 -2.49 11.19
C VAL A 78 -5.19 -1.43 10.28
N PRO A 79 -4.96 -1.79 9.02
CA PRO A 79 -4.35 -0.83 8.09
C PRO A 79 -5.32 0.31 7.77
N TYR A 80 -4.77 1.43 7.31
CA TYR A 80 -5.60 2.53 6.84
C TYR A 80 -6.30 2.08 5.55
N THR A 81 -7.63 2.14 5.54
CA THR A 81 -8.41 1.70 4.39
C THR A 81 -9.27 2.82 3.86
N VAL A 82 -9.49 2.81 2.55
CA VAL A 82 -10.29 3.80 1.87
C VAL A 82 -11.07 3.10 0.76
N SER A 83 -12.06 3.78 0.20
CA SER A 83 -12.79 3.27 -0.96
C SER A 83 -12.20 3.88 -2.24
N PRO A 84 -12.48 3.27 -3.42
CA PRO A 84 -11.94 3.81 -4.67
C PRO A 84 -12.34 5.26 -4.95
N ARG A 85 -13.48 5.68 -4.45
CA ARG A 85 -13.97 7.04 -4.71
C ARG A 85 -13.56 8.06 -3.66
N THR A 86 -12.75 7.64 -2.68
CA THR A 86 -12.26 8.56 -1.67
C THR A 86 -11.41 9.63 -2.37
N PRO A 87 -11.61 10.91 -2.06
CA PRO A 87 -10.83 11.96 -2.70
C PRO A 87 -9.34 11.81 -2.44
N LEU A 88 -8.55 11.98 -3.49
CA LEU A 88 -7.09 11.92 -3.39
C LEU A 88 -6.59 12.86 -2.30
N ARG A 89 -7.15 14.06 -2.24
CA ARG A 89 -6.76 15.07 -1.27
C ARG A 89 -6.91 14.57 0.16
N LYS A 90 -8.02 13.88 0.43
CA LYS A 90 -8.27 13.35 1.78
C LYS A 90 -7.24 12.28 2.14
N VAL A 91 -6.96 11.36 1.21
CA VAL A 91 -6.02 10.28 1.48
C VAL A 91 -4.62 10.85 1.71
N ALA A 92 -4.19 11.78 0.85
CA ALA A 92 -2.87 12.38 0.98
C ALA A 92 -2.74 13.10 2.33
N SER A 93 -3.77 13.85 2.72
CA SER A 93 -3.78 14.57 3.98
C SER A 93 -3.69 13.63 5.18
N GLN A 94 -4.47 12.55 5.17
CA GLN A 94 -4.47 11.58 6.26
C GLN A 94 -3.13 10.82 6.34
N MET A 95 -2.59 10.43 5.19
CA MET A 95 -1.29 9.74 5.18
C MET A 95 -0.20 10.64 5.73
N ALA A 96 -0.20 11.90 5.35
CA ALA A 96 0.81 12.84 5.85
C ALA A 96 0.65 13.08 7.34
N ALA A 97 -0.58 13.29 7.81
CA ALA A 97 -0.84 13.60 9.21
C ALA A 97 -0.46 12.44 10.13
N HIS A 98 -0.75 11.21 9.72
CA HIS A 98 -0.51 10.03 10.54
C HIS A 98 0.76 9.28 10.16
N LYS A 99 1.46 9.74 9.14
CA LYS A 99 2.71 9.12 8.66
C LYS A 99 2.48 7.69 8.19
N TYR A 100 1.34 7.45 7.56
CA TYR A 100 1.05 6.15 6.96
C TYR A 100 1.86 6.00 5.67
N GLY A 101 2.46 4.84 5.47
CA GLY A 101 3.19 4.57 4.23
C GLY A 101 2.29 4.10 3.10
N SER A 102 1.05 3.74 3.40
CA SER A 102 0.14 3.22 2.40
C SER A 102 -1.31 3.33 2.86
N ALA A 103 -2.21 3.24 1.90
CA ALA A 103 -3.64 3.08 2.15
C ALA A 103 -4.08 1.87 1.32
N VAL A 104 -4.87 0.99 1.93
CA VAL A 104 -5.42 -0.15 1.20
C VAL A 104 -6.80 0.23 0.69
N VAL A 105 -7.04 0.00 -0.58
CA VAL A 105 -8.31 0.40 -1.20
C VAL A 105 -9.23 -0.82 -1.24
N LEU A 106 -10.38 -0.69 -0.58
CA LEU A 106 -11.35 -1.76 -0.48
C LEU A 106 -12.63 -1.39 -1.21
N GLU A 107 -13.21 -2.38 -1.87
CA GLU A 107 -14.54 -2.25 -2.44
C GLU A 107 -15.30 -3.51 -2.11
N LYS A 108 -16.43 -3.39 -1.40
CA LYS A 108 -17.22 -4.54 -0.94
C LYS A 108 -16.34 -5.54 -0.17
N ASP A 109 -15.53 -5.00 0.72
CA ASP A 109 -14.61 -5.77 1.56
C ASP A 109 -13.52 -6.53 0.80
N GLN A 110 -13.34 -6.22 -0.47
CA GLN A 110 -12.27 -6.82 -1.27
C GLN A 110 -11.18 -5.81 -1.54
N VAL A 111 -9.93 -6.25 -1.48
CA VAL A 111 -8.79 -5.39 -1.80
C VAL A 111 -8.76 -5.21 -3.31
N VAL A 112 -8.96 -3.97 -3.76
CA VAL A 112 -8.94 -3.66 -5.18
C VAL A 112 -7.73 -2.82 -5.57
N GLY A 113 -7.03 -2.27 -4.59
CA GLY A 113 -5.86 -1.47 -4.88
C GLY A 113 -5.07 -1.15 -3.64
N VAL A 114 -3.91 -0.56 -3.85
CA VAL A 114 -3.09 -0.01 -2.78
C VAL A 114 -2.54 1.33 -3.27
N PHE A 115 -2.47 2.28 -2.35
CA PHE A 115 -1.94 3.61 -2.67
C PHE A 115 -0.80 3.88 -1.71
N THR A 116 0.42 3.93 -2.26
CA THR A 116 1.63 4.08 -1.45
C THR A 116 2.19 5.49 -1.62
N THR A 117 3.27 5.79 -0.86
CA THR A 117 3.95 7.07 -1.00
C THR A 117 4.49 7.27 -2.42
N VAL A 118 4.91 6.20 -3.08
CA VAL A 118 5.35 6.30 -4.48
C VAL A 118 4.19 6.70 -5.37
N ASP A 119 3.01 6.10 -5.15
CA ASP A 119 1.82 6.49 -5.91
C ASP A 119 1.45 7.94 -5.65
N ALA A 120 1.65 8.41 -4.40
CA ALA A 120 1.38 9.79 -4.06
C ALA A 120 2.31 10.74 -4.82
N LEU A 121 3.58 10.37 -4.96
CA LEU A 121 4.51 11.16 -5.74
C LEU A 121 4.14 11.18 -7.22
N ARG A 122 3.68 10.03 -7.75
CA ARG A 122 3.20 9.99 -9.13
C ARG A 122 1.99 10.89 -9.32
N ALA A 123 1.10 10.89 -8.33
CA ALA A 123 -0.09 11.74 -8.37
C ALA A 123 0.32 13.21 -8.33
N LEU A 124 1.28 13.55 -7.48
CA LEU A 124 1.78 14.92 -7.40
C LEU A 124 2.36 15.35 -8.75
N PHE A 125 3.18 14.49 -9.36
CA PHE A 125 3.75 14.79 -10.67
C PHE A 125 2.66 15.02 -11.71
N ALA A 126 1.64 14.15 -11.71
CA ALA A 126 0.55 14.26 -12.67
C ALA A 126 -0.23 15.57 -12.51
N VAL A 127 -0.48 15.96 -11.27
CA VAL A 127 -1.21 17.21 -10.99
C VAL A 127 -0.38 18.41 -11.43
N LEU A 128 0.90 18.43 -11.10
CA LEU A 128 1.78 19.53 -11.50
C LEU A 128 1.92 19.61 -13.02
N ASP A 129 1.99 18.46 -13.66
CA ASP A 129 2.11 18.41 -15.12
C ASP A 129 0.84 18.93 -15.78
N ARG A 130 -0.33 18.64 -15.22
CA ARG A 130 -1.60 19.16 -15.72
C ARG A 130 -1.67 20.67 -15.62
N GLU A 131 -1.12 21.24 -14.56
CA GLU A 131 -1.12 22.69 -14.41
C GLU A 131 -0.30 23.37 -15.49
N ARG A 132 0.77 22.70 -15.95
CA ARG A 132 1.56 23.24 -17.06
C ARG A 132 0.84 23.12 -18.39
N ALA A 133 0.08 22.05 -18.56
CA ALA A 133 -0.51 21.72 -19.84
C ALA A 133 -1.38 22.83 -20.44
N PRO A 134 -2.24 23.50 -19.66
CA PRO A 134 -3.09 24.54 -20.25
C PRO A 134 -2.32 25.65 -20.95
N ALA A 135 -1.14 25.99 -20.43
CA ALA A 135 -0.34 27.06 -21.03
C ALA A 135 0.13 26.72 -22.44
N ARG A 136 0.16 25.45 -22.78
CA ARG A 136 0.66 25.00 -24.08
C ARG A 136 -0.45 24.70 -25.06
N ARG A 137 -1.66 24.81 -24.63
CA ARG A 137 -2.78 24.47 -25.45
C ARG A 137 -3.25 25.58 -26.33
N ARG A 138 -2.53 26.52 -26.39
CA ARG A 138 -3.01 27.63 -27.10
C ARG A 138 -2.58 27.72 -28.42
#